data_b1fa51049270d4e4916c99fe734de10b
#
_entry.id   b1fa51049270d4e4916c99fe734de10b
#
_cell.length_a   1.000
_cell.length_b   1.000
_cell.length_c   1.000
_cell.angle_alpha   90.00
_cell.angle_beta   90.00
_cell.angle_gamma   90.00
#
_symmetry.space_group_name_H-M   'P 1'
#
loop_
_entity.id
_entity.type
_entity.pdbx_description
1 polymer ?
#
loop_
_entity_poly.entity_id
_entity_poly.type
_entity_poly.pdbx_seq_one_letter_code
_entity_poly.pdbx_strand_id
1 'polypeptide(L)'
;MLNSMAEKRRHKEQLYELFTQIAGAMANPHRLELLDLLVQAPRTVEELAQEAHMSIANTSQHLQRLKRAKLVLDEREGLYIRYRLADPAVARLWLQLRAVAEQQLAEVERALDAYRQRRHEFEGISSDELLLRLRSGEVILLDVRPTEEYEAGHLPEAVSIPVDELERRLNELPPDKTIVAYCRGPYCVYADDALALLLERGWQVARLEEGVAEWQEAGYSLAV
;
A
#
# COMPACT_ATOMS: atom_id res chain seq x y z
N MET A 1 -12.82 16.29 48.00
CA MET A 1 -11.85 16.51 46.92
C MET A 1 -11.08 15.23 46.49
N LEU A 2 -10.55 14.44 47.43
CA LEU A 2 -9.81 13.19 47.10
C LEU A 2 -10.64 12.16 46.30
N ASN A 3 -11.94 11.99 46.61
CA ASN A 3 -12.82 11.08 45.86
C ASN A 3 -13.01 11.48 44.38
N SER A 4 -13.07 12.79 44.12
CA SER A 4 -13.19 13.32 42.74
C SER A 4 -11.91 13.11 41.91
N MET A 5 -10.72 13.15 42.54
CA MET A 5 -9.44 12.90 41.85
C MET A 5 -9.26 11.41 41.52
N ALA A 6 -9.62 10.51 42.44
CA ALA A 6 -9.56 9.07 42.21
C ALA A 6 -10.54 8.62 41.10
N GLU A 7 -11.71 9.24 41.02
CA GLU A 7 -12.69 8.98 39.94
C GLU A 7 -12.19 9.47 38.59
N LYS A 8 -11.64 10.68 38.51
CA LYS A 8 -11.01 11.21 37.29
C LYS A 8 -9.84 10.33 36.82
N ARG A 9 -9.06 9.81 37.76
CA ARG A 9 -7.95 8.88 37.44
C ARG A 9 -8.46 7.60 36.81
N ARG A 10 -9.48 6.96 37.36
CA ARG A 10 -10.12 5.75 36.79
C ARG A 10 -10.66 5.99 35.39
N HIS A 11 -11.36 7.09 35.14
CA HIS A 11 -11.86 7.43 33.83
C HIS A 11 -10.72 7.63 32.82
N LYS A 12 -9.61 8.25 33.24
CA LYS A 12 -8.42 8.41 32.40
C LYS A 12 -7.80 7.04 32.06
N GLU A 13 -7.69 6.14 33.01
CA GLU A 13 -7.20 4.78 32.80
C GLU A 13 -8.07 4.02 31.80
N GLN A 14 -9.39 4.09 31.95
CA GLN A 14 -10.33 3.50 30.98
C GLN A 14 -10.14 4.04 29.54
N LEU A 15 -9.88 5.35 29.39
CA LEU A 15 -9.58 5.90 28.06
C LEU A 15 -8.30 5.29 27.45
N TYR A 16 -7.23 5.16 28.23
CA TYR A 16 -6.00 4.53 27.74
C TYR A 16 -6.19 3.04 27.43
N GLU A 17 -7.00 2.32 28.22
CA GLU A 17 -7.36 0.93 27.93
C GLU A 17 -8.09 0.81 26.57
N LEU A 18 -9.01 1.74 26.26
CA LEU A 18 -9.66 1.78 24.93
C LEU A 18 -8.68 2.06 23.80
N PHE A 19 -7.74 2.99 23.99
CA PHE A 19 -6.70 3.25 22.99
C PHE A 19 -5.79 2.04 22.76
N THR A 20 -5.50 1.25 23.79
CA THR A 20 -4.69 0.04 23.65
C THR A 20 -5.38 -1.04 22.81
N GLN A 21 -6.71 -1.02 22.66
CA GLN A 21 -7.41 -1.94 21.76
C GLN A 21 -6.99 -1.75 20.31
N ILE A 22 -6.84 -0.49 19.86
CA ILE A 22 -6.36 -0.17 18.51
C ILE A 22 -4.89 -0.58 18.37
N ALA A 23 -4.02 -0.09 19.25
CA ALA A 23 -2.58 -0.38 19.20
C ALA A 23 -2.31 -1.89 19.27
N GLY A 24 -2.99 -2.61 20.19
CA GLY A 24 -2.86 -4.06 20.34
C GLY A 24 -3.39 -4.85 19.14
N ALA A 25 -4.41 -4.33 18.45
CA ALA A 25 -4.87 -4.94 17.21
C ALA A 25 -3.85 -4.80 16.07
N MET A 26 -3.09 -3.72 16.02
CA MET A 26 -2.03 -3.51 15.03
C MET A 26 -0.73 -4.26 15.38
N ALA A 27 -0.42 -4.52 16.64
CA ALA A 27 0.83 -5.11 17.11
C ALA A 27 1.00 -6.60 16.69
N ASN A 28 1.07 -6.85 15.38
CA ASN A 28 1.35 -8.16 14.80
C ASN A 28 1.71 -8.00 13.31
N PRO A 29 2.78 -8.62 12.80
CA PRO A 29 3.25 -8.41 11.41
C PRO A 29 2.18 -8.76 10.36
N HIS A 30 1.50 -9.90 10.48
CA HIS A 30 0.47 -10.28 9.52
C HIS A 30 -0.72 -9.31 9.49
N ARG A 31 -1.08 -8.71 10.64
CA ARG A 31 -2.16 -7.72 10.65
C ARG A 31 -1.75 -6.39 10.05
N LEU A 32 -0.49 -5.99 10.17
CA LEU A 32 0.06 -4.82 9.48
C LEU A 32 0.07 -5.05 7.97
N GLU A 33 0.50 -6.22 7.51
CA GLU A 33 0.47 -6.60 6.10
C GLU A 33 -0.95 -6.61 5.52
N LEU A 34 -1.93 -7.17 6.26
CA LEU A 34 -3.33 -7.13 5.83
C LEU A 34 -3.90 -5.70 5.75
N LEU A 35 -3.51 -4.81 6.67
CA LEU A 35 -3.87 -3.39 6.59
C LEU A 35 -3.23 -2.73 5.37
N ASP A 36 -1.96 -3.01 5.07
CA ASP A 36 -1.26 -2.49 3.90
C ASP A 36 -1.93 -2.89 2.59
N LEU A 37 -2.34 -4.15 2.47
CA LEU A 37 -3.11 -4.64 1.32
C LEU A 37 -4.48 -3.96 1.20
N LEU A 38 -5.18 -3.77 2.34
CA LEU A 38 -6.50 -3.13 2.37
C LEU A 38 -6.45 -1.61 2.16
N VAL A 39 -5.29 -0.98 2.28
CA VAL A 39 -5.08 0.41 1.85
C VAL A 39 -5.23 0.55 0.33
N GLN A 40 -4.85 -0.47 -0.42
CA GLN A 40 -4.90 -0.44 -1.90
C GLN A 40 -6.32 -0.63 -2.44
N ALA A 41 -7.05 -1.62 -1.93
CA ALA A 41 -8.41 -1.94 -2.38
C ALA A 41 -9.15 -2.85 -1.37
N PRO A 42 -10.48 -2.86 -1.38
CA PRO A 42 -11.26 -3.90 -0.71
C PRO A 42 -10.96 -5.28 -1.30
N ARG A 43 -10.86 -6.33 -0.45
CA ARG A 43 -10.46 -7.69 -0.84
C ARG A 43 -11.24 -8.75 -0.10
N THR A 44 -11.38 -9.90 -0.73
CA THR A 44 -11.91 -11.12 -0.08
C THR A 44 -10.86 -11.73 0.86
N VAL A 45 -11.29 -12.64 1.72
CA VAL A 45 -10.37 -13.38 2.61
C VAL A 45 -9.41 -14.24 1.80
N GLU A 46 -9.88 -14.82 0.70
CA GLU A 46 -9.11 -15.66 -0.20
C GLU A 46 -7.98 -14.86 -0.90
N GLU A 47 -8.30 -13.69 -1.45
CA GLU A 47 -7.33 -12.78 -2.06
C GLU A 47 -6.27 -12.33 -1.05
N LEU A 48 -6.70 -11.93 0.15
CA LEU A 48 -5.78 -11.55 1.23
C LEU A 48 -4.88 -12.70 1.70
N ALA A 49 -5.42 -13.91 1.76
CA ALA A 49 -4.67 -15.11 2.13
C ALA A 49 -3.60 -15.45 1.09
N GLN A 50 -3.94 -15.32 -0.20
CA GLN A 50 -3.03 -15.55 -1.31
C GLN A 50 -1.89 -14.53 -1.31
N GLU A 51 -2.20 -13.23 -1.26
CA GLU A 51 -1.23 -12.14 -1.27
C GLU A 51 -0.27 -12.17 -0.07
N ALA A 52 -0.79 -12.44 1.13
CA ALA A 52 0.00 -12.52 2.34
C ALA A 52 0.64 -13.91 2.59
N HIS A 53 0.53 -14.84 1.65
CA HIS A 53 1.03 -16.21 1.76
C HIS A 53 0.62 -16.92 3.06
N MET A 54 -0.63 -16.70 3.49
CA MET A 54 -1.22 -17.29 4.69
C MET A 54 -2.32 -18.29 4.35
N SER A 55 -2.66 -19.18 5.30
CA SER A 55 -3.89 -19.97 5.16
C SER A 55 -5.14 -19.10 5.36
N ILE A 56 -6.23 -19.41 4.65
CA ILE A 56 -7.52 -18.72 4.78
C ILE A 56 -7.97 -18.66 6.25
N ALA A 57 -7.80 -19.74 7.01
CA ALA A 57 -8.19 -19.80 8.43
C ALA A 57 -7.38 -18.80 9.28
N ASN A 58 -6.07 -18.68 9.06
CA ASN A 58 -5.21 -17.73 9.78
C ASN A 58 -5.55 -16.29 9.40
N THR A 59 -5.71 -16.02 8.11
CA THR A 59 -6.11 -14.70 7.59
C THR A 59 -7.44 -14.26 8.18
N SER A 60 -8.44 -15.15 8.19
CA SER A 60 -9.74 -14.89 8.81
C SER A 60 -9.62 -14.54 10.29
N GLN A 61 -8.78 -15.25 11.06
CA GLN A 61 -8.56 -14.94 12.48
C GLN A 61 -7.94 -13.54 12.69
N HIS A 62 -6.98 -13.14 11.86
CA HIS A 62 -6.38 -11.82 11.92
C HIS A 62 -7.39 -10.74 11.53
N LEU A 63 -8.18 -10.94 10.48
CA LEU A 63 -9.23 -10.02 10.05
C LEU A 63 -10.31 -9.85 11.14
N GLN A 64 -10.71 -10.92 11.81
CA GLN A 64 -11.67 -10.85 12.92
C GLN A 64 -11.10 -10.04 14.10
N ARG A 65 -9.80 -10.07 14.37
CA ARG A 65 -9.18 -9.23 15.40
C ARG A 65 -9.18 -7.76 15.00
N LEU A 66 -8.84 -7.45 13.74
CA LEU A 66 -8.91 -6.09 13.20
C LEU A 66 -10.35 -5.55 13.20
N LYS A 67 -11.33 -6.40 12.84
CA LYS A 67 -12.76 -6.04 12.85
C LYS A 67 -13.27 -5.73 14.27
N ARG A 68 -12.92 -6.55 15.28
CA ARG A 68 -13.27 -6.27 16.67
C ARG A 68 -12.72 -4.93 17.16
N ALA A 69 -11.53 -4.54 16.70
CA ALA A 69 -10.93 -3.23 16.97
C ALA A 69 -11.48 -2.12 16.08
N LYS A 70 -12.45 -2.40 15.19
CA LYS A 70 -13.06 -1.46 14.25
C LYS A 70 -12.07 -0.81 13.29
N LEU A 71 -10.99 -1.50 12.96
CA LEU A 71 -10.02 -1.09 11.95
C LEU A 71 -10.43 -1.50 10.54
N VAL A 72 -11.19 -2.60 10.41
CA VAL A 72 -11.74 -3.06 9.14
C VAL A 72 -13.23 -3.35 9.27
N LEU A 73 -13.93 -3.26 8.16
CA LEU A 73 -15.32 -3.69 7.98
C LEU A 73 -15.34 -4.85 6.99
N ASP A 74 -16.35 -5.68 7.09
CA ASP A 74 -16.66 -6.71 6.10
C ASP A 74 -18.05 -6.47 5.52
N GLU A 75 -18.17 -6.73 4.26
CA GLU A 75 -19.43 -6.67 3.51
C GLU A 75 -19.62 -7.99 2.76
N ARG A 76 -20.85 -8.49 2.75
CA ARG A 76 -21.17 -9.70 2.01
C ARG A 76 -21.51 -9.36 0.56
N GLU A 77 -20.73 -9.89 -0.36
CA GLU A 77 -20.93 -9.73 -1.80
C GLU A 77 -21.19 -11.10 -2.42
N GLY A 78 -22.47 -11.47 -2.51
CA GLY A 78 -22.88 -12.79 -2.97
C GLY A 78 -22.43 -13.93 -2.04
N LEU A 79 -21.52 -14.78 -2.53
CA LEU A 79 -20.93 -15.89 -1.79
C LEU A 79 -19.65 -15.49 -1.03
N TYR A 80 -19.08 -14.32 -1.31
CA TYR A 80 -17.81 -13.88 -0.75
C TYR A 80 -18.02 -12.87 0.38
N ILE A 81 -17.03 -12.77 1.26
CA ILE A 81 -16.93 -11.74 2.28
C ILE A 81 -15.73 -10.85 1.89
N ARG A 82 -16.03 -9.60 1.53
CA ARG A 82 -15.02 -8.60 1.17
C ARG A 82 -14.73 -7.71 2.37
N TYR A 83 -13.46 -7.52 2.65
CA TYR A 83 -12.98 -6.65 3.72
C TYR A 83 -12.48 -5.33 3.14
N ARG A 84 -12.67 -4.25 3.87
CA ARG A 84 -12.10 -2.93 3.60
C ARG A 84 -11.70 -2.22 4.88
N LEU A 85 -10.92 -1.17 4.78
CA LEU A 85 -10.65 -0.31 5.93
C LEU A 85 -11.97 0.32 6.42
N ALA A 86 -12.07 0.49 7.74
CA ALA A 86 -13.27 1.06 8.35
C ALA A 86 -13.39 2.57 8.08
N ASP A 87 -12.26 3.26 7.97
CA ASP A 87 -12.18 4.71 7.77
C ASP A 87 -10.81 5.06 7.15
N PRO A 88 -10.70 6.12 6.33
CA PRO A 88 -9.40 6.61 5.82
C PRO A 88 -8.38 6.94 6.92
N ALA A 89 -8.82 7.25 8.14
CA ALA A 89 -7.91 7.45 9.27
C ALA A 89 -7.09 6.21 9.63
N VAL A 90 -7.59 5.01 9.30
CA VAL A 90 -6.84 3.75 9.52
C VAL A 90 -5.65 3.66 8.58
N ALA A 91 -5.82 4.05 7.31
CA ALA A 91 -4.71 4.14 6.36
C ALA A 91 -3.65 5.14 6.84
N ARG A 92 -4.07 6.36 7.23
CA ARG A 92 -3.16 7.38 7.77
C ARG A 92 -2.40 6.88 9.02
N LEU A 93 -3.09 6.19 9.93
CA LEU A 93 -2.46 5.62 11.12
C LEU A 93 -1.38 4.58 10.76
N TRP A 94 -1.65 3.73 9.78
CA TRP A 94 -0.69 2.76 9.29
C TRP A 94 0.53 3.44 8.65
N LEU A 95 0.31 4.40 7.75
CA LEU A 95 1.39 5.15 7.10
C LEU A 95 2.26 5.90 8.11
N GLN A 96 1.66 6.51 9.14
CA GLN A 96 2.41 7.18 10.22
C GLN A 96 3.21 6.20 11.09
N LEU A 97 2.64 5.04 11.43
CA LEU A 97 3.37 3.99 12.15
C LEU A 97 4.59 3.53 11.36
N ARG A 98 4.41 3.32 10.05
CA ARG A 98 5.46 2.94 9.12
C ARG A 98 6.56 4.00 9.06
N ALA A 99 6.21 5.25 8.86
CA ALA A 99 7.17 6.37 8.81
C ALA A 99 7.98 6.50 10.11
N VAL A 100 7.36 6.31 11.27
CA VAL A 100 8.07 6.28 12.56
C VAL A 100 9.04 5.10 12.62
N ALA A 101 8.64 3.90 12.16
CA ALA A 101 9.53 2.74 12.15
C ALA A 101 10.74 2.96 11.22
N GLU A 102 10.53 3.51 10.03
CA GLU A 102 11.59 3.85 9.06
C GLU A 102 12.59 4.86 9.65
N GLN A 103 12.10 5.87 10.34
CA GLN A 103 12.95 6.91 10.93
C GLN A 103 13.72 6.46 12.20
N GLN A 104 13.13 5.58 12.99
CA GLN A 104 13.68 5.22 14.31
C GLN A 104 14.45 3.89 14.32
N LEU A 105 14.20 2.99 13.38
CA LEU A 105 14.77 1.65 13.34
C LEU A 105 15.70 1.48 12.13
N ALA A 106 17.01 1.66 12.33
CA ALA A 106 18.01 1.47 11.27
C ALA A 106 17.99 0.05 10.64
N GLU A 107 17.39 -0.92 11.34
CA GLU A 107 17.15 -2.26 10.84
C GLU A 107 16.15 -2.28 9.69
N VAL A 108 15.20 -1.35 9.65
CA VAL A 108 14.19 -1.25 8.57
C VAL A 108 14.88 -0.93 7.26
N GLU A 109 15.77 0.06 7.22
CA GLU A 109 16.53 0.42 6.02
C GLU A 109 17.32 -0.78 5.48
N ARG A 110 18.07 -1.47 6.36
CA ARG A 110 18.84 -2.67 5.99
C ARG A 110 17.96 -3.81 5.46
N ALA A 111 16.79 -4.01 6.06
CA ALA A 111 15.84 -5.02 5.60
C ALA A 111 15.26 -4.65 4.23
N LEU A 112 14.99 -3.36 4.01
CA LEU A 112 14.50 -2.86 2.73
C LEU A 112 15.55 -3.00 1.62
N ASP A 113 16.80 -2.67 1.89
CA ASP A 113 17.90 -2.82 0.91
C ASP A 113 18.06 -4.29 0.50
N ALA A 114 18.00 -5.21 1.46
CA ALA A 114 18.06 -6.64 1.19
C ALA A 114 16.83 -7.13 0.38
N TYR A 115 15.65 -6.56 0.61
CA TYR A 115 14.42 -6.92 -0.08
C TYR A 115 14.34 -6.33 -1.49
N ARG A 116 14.84 -5.08 -1.68
CA ARG A 116 14.76 -4.29 -2.91
C ARG A 116 16.02 -4.43 -3.77
N GLN A 117 16.55 -5.62 -3.94
CA GLN A 117 17.90 -5.90 -4.51
C GLN A 117 18.24 -5.13 -5.80
N ARG A 118 17.26 -4.93 -6.69
CA ARG A 118 17.44 -4.26 -7.99
C ARG A 118 17.02 -2.80 -8.01
N ARG A 119 16.49 -2.25 -6.93
CA ARG A 119 15.94 -0.88 -6.93
C ARG A 119 16.98 0.20 -7.25
N HIS A 120 18.23 0.00 -6.87
CA HIS A 120 19.33 0.90 -7.17
C HIS A 120 19.70 0.98 -8.66
N GLU A 121 19.18 0.08 -9.50
CA GLU A 121 19.38 0.09 -10.95
C GLU A 121 18.49 1.14 -11.65
N PHE A 122 17.48 1.66 -10.99
CA PHE A 122 16.48 2.55 -11.56
C PHE A 122 16.60 3.97 -11.00
N GLU A 123 16.37 4.96 -11.87
CA GLU A 123 16.15 6.33 -11.42
C GLU A 123 14.89 6.40 -10.58
N GLY A 124 15.00 6.85 -9.32
CA GLY A 124 13.85 7.17 -8.47
C GLY A 124 13.38 8.59 -8.74
N ILE A 125 12.09 8.79 -8.97
CA ILE A 125 11.49 10.12 -9.12
C ILE A 125 10.37 10.33 -8.11
N SER A 126 10.21 11.57 -7.67
CA SER A 126 9.12 11.97 -6.77
C SER A 126 7.83 12.26 -7.54
N SER A 127 6.71 12.35 -6.81
CA SER A 127 5.41 12.74 -7.37
C SER A 127 5.45 14.11 -8.05
N ASP A 128 6.18 15.09 -7.50
CA ASP A 128 6.33 16.42 -8.09
C ASP A 128 7.07 16.36 -9.43
N GLU A 129 8.14 15.58 -9.50
CA GLU A 129 8.89 15.38 -10.74
C GLU A 129 8.08 14.62 -11.79
N LEU A 130 7.35 13.58 -11.37
CA LEU A 130 6.43 12.88 -12.25
C LEU A 130 5.43 13.83 -12.92
N LEU A 131 4.81 14.73 -12.15
CA LEU A 131 3.85 15.70 -12.66
C LEU A 131 4.45 16.64 -13.69
N LEU A 132 5.72 17.03 -13.53
CA LEU A 132 6.44 17.84 -14.52
C LEU A 132 6.68 17.05 -15.80
N ARG A 133 7.18 15.82 -15.71
CA ARG A 133 7.47 14.93 -16.86
C ARG A 133 6.21 14.51 -17.62
N LEU A 134 5.07 14.31 -16.95
CA LEU A 134 3.78 14.05 -17.60
C LEU A 134 3.33 15.25 -18.45
N ARG A 135 3.41 16.47 -17.89
CA ARG A 135 3.04 17.71 -18.61
C ARG A 135 3.88 17.96 -19.86
N SER A 136 5.15 17.57 -19.87
CA SER A 136 6.02 17.68 -21.06
C SER A 136 5.74 16.58 -22.10
N GLY A 137 4.99 15.54 -21.73
CA GLY A 137 4.72 14.41 -22.59
C GLY A 137 5.91 13.47 -22.83
N GLU A 138 6.96 13.60 -22.00
CA GLU A 138 8.20 12.81 -22.12
C GLU A 138 8.05 11.38 -21.57
N VAL A 139 7.08 11.15 -20.69
CA VAL A 139 6.91 9.86 -19.99
C VAL A 139 5.54 9.25 -20.22
N ILE A 140 5.46 7.95 -20.00
CA ILE A 140 4.22 7.19 -19.78
C ILE A 140 4.24 6.70 -18.33
N LEU A 141 3.16 6.95 -17.61
CA LEU A 141 2.96 6.42 -16.26
C LEU A 141 2.31 5.03 -16.35
N LEU A 142 2.97 4.03 -15.78
CA LEU A 142 2.55 2.63 -15.81
C LEU A 142 2.15 2.15 -14.41
N ASP A 143 0.91 1.74 -14.23
CA ASP A 143 0.45 1.02 -13.05
C ASP A 143 0.62 -0.48 -13.27
N VAL A 144 1.46 -1.11 -12.46
CA VAL A 144 1.76 -2.55 -12.57
C VAL A 144 1.05 -3.40 -11.50
N ARG A 145 0.12 -2.80 -10.76
CA ARG A 145 -0.71 -3.50 -9.77
C ARG A 145 -1.76 -4.37 -10.46
N PRO A 146 -2.36 -5.34 -9.73
CA PRO A 146 -3.53 -6.06 -10.20
C PRO A 146 -4.65 -5.12 -10.66
N THR A 147 -5.41 -5.54 -11.69
CA THR A 147 -6.47 -4.73 -12.31
C THR A 147 -7.49 -4.22 -11.29
N GLU A 148 -7.85 -5.03 -10.30
CA GLU A 148 -8.82 -4.67 -9.26
C GLU A 148 -8.34 -3.51 -8.37
N GLU A 149 -7.02 -3.39 -8.17
CA GLU A 149 -6.45 -2.26 -7.45
C GLU A 149 -6.44 -0.98 -8.28
N TYR A 150 -6.15 -1.11 -9.58
CA TYR A 150 -6.24 0.00 -10.52
C TYR A 150 -7.67 0.54 -10.61
N GLU A 151 -8.65 -0.35 -10.74
CA GLU A 151 -10.08 0.01 -10.80
C GLU A 151 -10.58 0.64 -9.50
N ALA A 152 -10.04 0.25 -8.35
CA ALA A 152 -10.39 0.85 -7.05
C ALA A 152 -9.86 2.28 -6.89
N GLY A 153 -8.83 2.66 -7.66
CA GLY A 153 -8.24 3.98 -7.70
C GLY A 153 -6.78 3.95 -8.13
N HIS A 154 -6.43 4.83 -9.04
CA HIS A 154 -5.10 4.89 -9.64
C HIS A 154 -4.63 6.34 -9.83
N LEU A 155 -3.34 6.55 -10.10
CA LEU A 155 -2.80 7.86 -10.40
C LEU A 155 -3.33 8.35 -11.75
N PRO A 156 -3.72 9.63 -11.88
CA PRO A 156 -4.22 10.17 -13.15
C PRO A 156 -3.25 9.92 -14.32
N GLU A 157 -3.79 9.66 -15.50
CA GLU A 157 -3.06 9.36 -16.74
C GLU A 157 -2.27 8.03 -16.73
N ALA A 158 -2.38 7.21 -15.69
CA ALA A 158 -1.72 5.92 -15.64
C ALA A 158 -2.35 4.91 -16.62
N VAL A 159 -1.49 4.17 -17.30
CA VAL A 159 -1.88 2.99 -18.10
C VAL A 159 -1.75 1.76 -17.21
N SER A 160 -2.77 0.91 -17.18
CA SER A 160 -2.77 -0.32 -16.41
C SER A 160 -2.24 -1.49 -17.21
N ILE A 161 -1.11 -2.03 -16.79
CA ILE A 161 -0.61 -3.32 -17.26
C ILE A 161 -0.04 -4.06 -16.04
N PRO A 162 -0.80 -5.01 -15.45
CA PRO A 162 -0.31 -5.83 -14.35
C PRO A 162 1.03 -6.49 -14.67
N VAL A 163 1.90 -6.63 -13.66
CA VAL A 163 3.28 -7.11 -13.85
C VAL A 163 3.33 -8.50 -14.51
N ASP A 164 2.39 -9.37 -14.22
CA ASP A 164 2.26 -10.72 -14.80
C ASP A 164 1.75 -10.73 -16.27
N GLU A 165 1.16 -9.63 -16.73
CA GLU A 165 0.74 -9.42 -18.13
C GLU A 165 1.76 -8.65 -18.96
N LEU A 166 2.68 -7.95 -18.32
CA LEU A 166 3.55 -6.96 -18.97
C LEU A 166 4.32 -7.55 -20.17
N GLU A 167 4.90 -8.74 -20.03
CA GLU A 167 5.69 -9.34 -21.10
C GLU A 167 4.87 -9.60 -22.37
N ARG A 168 3.59 -9.90 -22.22
CA ARG A 168 2.67 -10.15 -23.36
C ARG A 168 2.15 -8.86 -23.98
N ARG A 169 2.19 -7.75 -23.24
CA ARG A 169 1.57 -6.46 -23.62
C ARG A 169 2.60 -5.36 -23.90
N LEU A 170 3.89 -5.69 -24.03
CA LEU A 170 4.96 -4.73 -24.33
C LEU A 170 4.70 -3.88 -25.58
N ASN A 171 4.00 -4.41 -26.57
CA ASN A 171 3.63 -3.70 -27.80
C ASN A 171 2.62 -2.56 -27.59
N GLU A 172 2.00 -2.47 -26.43
CA GLU A 172 1.12 -1.35 -26.06
C GLU A 172 1.89 -0.13 -25.58
N LEU A 173 3.17 -0.30 -25.21
CA LEU A 173 4.03 0.76 -24.72
C LEU A 173 4.82 1.41 -25.85
N PRO A 174 4.85 2.76 -25.93
CA PRO A 174 5.63 3.46 -26.94
C PRO A 174 7.14 3.28 -26.70
N PRO A 175 7.92 2.89 -27.72
CA PRO A 175 9.34 2.59 -27.51
C PRO A 175 10.22 3.85 -27.39
N ASP A 176 9.69 5.00 -27.71
CA ASP A 176 10.38 6.31 -27.75
C ASP A 176 10.18 7.17 -26.48
N LYS A 177 9.39 6.66 -25.53
CA LYS A 177 9.14 7.36 -24.27
C LYS A 177 9.77 6.64 -23.08
N THR A 178 10.09 7.40 -22.05
CA THR A 178 10.48 6.84 -20.76
C THR A 178 9.26 6.26 -20.05
N ILE A 179 9.35 5.05 -19.56
CA ILE A 179 8.29 4.42 -18.77
C ILE A 179 8.57 4.65 -17.29
N VAL A 180 7.66 5.35 -16.64
CA VAL A 180 7.68 5.52 -15.18
C VAL A 180 6.70 4.52 -14.58
N ALA A 181 7.20 3.49 -13.89
CA ALA A 181 6.33 2.52 -13.24
C ALA A 181 6.14 2.82 -11.76
N TYR A 182 4.94 2.52 -11.28
CA TYR A 182 4.62 2.52 -9.85
C TYR A 182 3.82 1.29 -9.45
N CYS A 183 3.80 1.02 -8.14
CA CYS A 183 3.00 -0.04 -7.55
C CYS A 183 2.39 0.42 -6.21
N ARG A 184 2.19 -0.50 -5.26
CA ARG A 184 1.54 -0.23 -3.96
C ARG A 184 2.31 0.76 -3.07
N GLY A 185 3.57 1.05 -3.38
CA GLY A 185 4.42 1.95 -2.61
C GLY A 185 5.81 1.39 -2.32
N PRO A 186 6.49 1.89 -1.30
CA PRO A 186 7.91 1.60 -1.08
C PRO A 186 8.23 0.14 -0.76
N TYR A 187 7.29 -0.67 -0.30
CA TYR A 187 7.49 -2.09 0.04
C TYR A 187 7.07 -3.07 -1.06
N CYS A 188 6.58 -2.59 -2.18
CA CYS A 188 6.20 -3.42 -3.30
C CYS A 188 7.36 -3.54 -4.30
N VAL A 189 7.61 -4.73 -4.80
CA VAL A 189 8.65 -5.00 -5.81
C VAL A 189 8.10 -5.16 -7.23
N TYR A 190 6.78 -5.12 -7.43
CA TYR A 190 6.18 -5.28 -8.76
C TYR A 190 6.69 -4.25 -9.77
N ALA A 191 6.89 -2.99 -9.34
CA ALA A 191 7.48 -1.97 -10.20
C ALA A 191 8.94 -2.28 -10.52
N ASP A 192 9.72 -2.80 -9.56
CA ASP A 192 11.12 -3.16 -9.77
C ASP A 192 11.24 -4.31 -10.78
N ASP A 193 10.37 -5.33 -10.69
CA ASP A 193 10.33 -6.46 -11.64
C ASP A 193 9.90 -6.00 -13.04
N ALA A 194 8.89 -5.14 -13.13
CA ALA A 194 8.43 -4.57 -14.39
C ALA A 194 9.51 -3.72 -15.08
N LEU A 195 10.17 -2.84 -14.31
CA LEU A 195 11.24 -1.98 -14.84
C LEU A 195 12.46 -2.78 -15.27
N ALA A 196 12.80 -3.85 -14.56
CA ALA A 196 13.87 -4.76 -14.95
C ALA A 196 13.58 -5.39 -16.31
N LEU A 197 12.37 -5.91 -16.52
CA LEU A 197 11.94 -6.48 -17.80
C LEU A 197 12.00 -5.44 -18.93
N LEU A 198 11.49 -4.22 -18.69
CA LEU A 198 11.49 -3.15 -19.67
C LEU A 198 12.92 -2.71 -20.03
N LEU A 199 13.79 -2.55 -19.04
CA LEU A 199 15.19 -2.19 -19.25
C LEU A 199 15.94 -3.25 -20.10
N GLU A 200 15.72 -4.53 -19.82
CA GLU A 200 16.29 -5.65 -20.60
C GLU A 200 15.81 -5.67 -22.06
N ARG A 201 14.63 -5.10 -22.33
CA ARG A 201 14.05 -4.96 -23.66
C ARG A 201 14.36 -3.61 -24.34
N GLY A 202 15.15 -2.74 -23.69
CA GLY A 202 15.71 -1.51 -24.27
C GLY A 202 14.88 -0.24 -24.05
N TRP A 203 13.85 -0.26 -23.18
CA TRP A 203 13.16 0.96 -22.77
C TRP A 203 13.99 1.80 -21.81
N GLN A 204 13.81 3.12 -21.87
CA GLN A 204 14.22 4.02 -20.79
C GLN A 204 13.20 3.90 -19.67
N VAL A 205 13.66 3.78 -18.44
CA VAL A 205 12.79 3.50 -17.30
C VAL A 205 13.13 4.38 -16.10
N ALA A 206 12.11 4.72 -15.31
CA ALA A 206 12.24 5.34 -14.00
C ALA A 206 11.18 4.76 -13.06
N ARG A 207 11.41 4.87 -11.78
CA ARG A 207 10.51 4.38 -10.75
C ARG A 207 9.90 5.54 -9.98
N LEU A 208 8.57 5.59 -9.86
CA LEU A 208 7.94 6.46 -8.88
C LEU A 208 8.18 5.88 -7.47
N GLU A 209 8.74 6.68 -6.58
CA GLU A 209 9.08 6.24 -5.22
C GLU A 209 7.84 6.01 -4.36
N GLU A 210 6.83 6.86 -4.55
CA GLU A 210 5.55 6.79 -3.87
C GLU A 210 4.61 5.79 -4.55
N GLY A 211 3.63 5.30 -3.77
CA GLY A 211 2.49 4.56 -4.27
C GLY A 211 1.20 5.37 -4.14
N VAL A 212 0.07 4.69 -4.36
CA VAL A 212 -1.26 5.30 -4.32
C VAL A 212 -1.57 5.92 -2.95
N ALA A 213 -1.16 5.26 -1.87
CA ALA A 213 -1.42 5.73 -0.52
C ALA A 213 -0.64 7.02 -0.19
N GLU A 214 0.64 7.07 -0.55
CA GLU A 214 1.50 8.23 -0.37
C GLU A 214 1.03 9.40 -1.25
N TRP A 215 0.60 9.12 -2.49
CA TRP A 215 0.02 10.10 -3.40
C TRP A 215 -1.21 10.78 -2.79
N GLN A 216 -2.13 10.00 -2.20
CA GLN A 216 -3.31 10.54 -1.52
C GLN A 216 -2.95 11.32 -0.24
N GLU A 217 -1.97 10.84 0.56
CA GLU A 217 -1.49 11.54 1.75
C GLU A 217 -0.87 12.89 1.41
N ALA A 218 -0.20 13.01 0.25
CA ALA A 218 0.31 14.26 -0.29
C ALA A 218 -0.80 15.22 -0.79
N GLY A 219 -2.06 14.78 -0.78
CA GLY A 219 -3.22 15.59 -1.13
C GLY A 219 -3.61 15.54 -2.61
N TYR A 220 -3.03 14.65 -3.39
CA TYR A 220 -3.39 14.45 -4.79
C TYR A 220 -4.62 13.55 -4.93
N SER A 221 -5.45 13.82 -5.95
CA SER A 221 -6.63 13.02 -6.27
C SER A 221 -6.24 11.78 -7.07
N LEU A 222 -7.00 10.70 -6.87
CA LEU A 222 -6.96 9.52 -7.73
C LEU A 222 -7.99 9.67 -8.87
N ALA A 223 -7.73 8.96 -9.95
CA ALA A 223 -8.72 8.61 -10.97
C ALA A 223 -9.39 7.27 -10.59
N VAL A 224 -10.61 7.04 -11.10
CA VAL A 224 -11.41 5.82 -10.90
C VAL A 224 -11.99 5.39 -12.23
#